data_41a4a7183673bc8ca21872473dff12b5
#
_entry.id   41a4a7183673bc8ca21872473dff12b5
#
_cell.length_a   1.000
_cell.length_b   1.000
_cell.length_c   1.000
_cell.angle_alpha   90.00
_cell.angle_beta   90.00
_cell.angle_gamma   90.00
#
_symmetry.space_group_name_H-M   'P 1'
#
loop_
_entity.id
_entity.type
_entity.pdbx_description
1 polymer ?
#
loop_
_entity_poly.entity_id
_entity_poly.type
_entity_poly.pdbx_seq_one_letter_code
_entity_poly.pdbx_strand_id
1 'polypeptide(L)'
;VQAQQADEETTQETSKLERIEVTARKTVESLQETPVAITSIGAAELGEKGISVLTEVQQFSPNTTLQTSRGTNSTLTAFIRGLGQQDPLWGYEPGVGIYVDDVYIARPQGAVLDLLDVQRIEVLRGPQGTLYGKNTIGGAVKYVTQEMTGEMQMNLEATLGSYSQRDVKLTGQFPLI
;
A
#
# COMPACT_ATOMS: atom_id res chain seq x y z
N VAL A 1 -23.55 53.81 31.13
CA VAL A 1 -22.46 53.40 30.25
C VAL A 1 -22.28 51.90 30.43
N GLN A 2 -22.94 51.12 29.58
CA GLN A 2 -22.81 49.69 29.53
C GLN A 2 -21.66 49.33 28.59
N ALA A 3 -20.64 48.65 29.11
CA ALA A 3 -19.59 48.04 28.32
C ALA A 3 -20.12 46.70 27.78
N GLN A 4 -20.19 46.60 26.48
CA GLN A 4 -20.39 45.30 25.79
C GLN A 4 -19.10 44.50 25.86
N GLN A 5 -19.15 43.38 26.55
CA GLN A 5 -18.15 42.31 26.40
C GLN A 5 -18.46 41.58 25.08
N ALA A 6 -17.56 41.70 24.14
CA ALA A 6 -17.52 40.86 22.96
C ALA A 6 -16.83 39.55 23.38
N ASP A 7 -17.60 38.46 23.41
CA ASP A 7 -17.08 37.10 23.49
C ASP A 7 -16.39 36.78 22.15
N GLU A 8 -15.07 36.82 22.15
CA GLU A 8 -14.25 36.21 21.10
C GLU A 8 -14.30 34.70 21.31
N GLU A 9 -15.23 34.04 20.65
CA GLU A 9 -15.14 32.62 20.41
C GLU A 9 -13.94 32.35 19.50
N THR A 10 -12.81 32.08 20.13
CA THR A 10 -11.64 31.53 19.44
C THR A 10 -11.99 30.09 19.04
N THR A 11 -12.48 29.93 17.83
CA THR A 11 -12.62 28.62 17.18
C THR A 11 -11.22 28.05 17.00
N GLN A 12 -10.74 27.29 17.96
CA GLN A 12 -9.58 26.42 17.77
C GLN A 12 -10.00 25.35 16.76
N GLU A 13 -9.64 25.57 15.50
CA GLU A 13 -9.52 24.47 14.54
C GLU A 13 -8.44 23.52 15.08
N THR A 14 -8.85 22.58 15.90
CA THR A 14 -8.03 21.40 16.16
C THR A 14 -7.83 20.72 14.80
N SER A 15 -6.65 20.88 14.23
CA SER A 15 -6.24 20.09 13.07
C SER A 15 -6.41 18.62 13.46
N LYS A 16 -7.48 18.00 12.98
CA LYS A 16 -7.67 16.56 13.13
C LYS A 16 -6.52 15.92 12.37
N LEU A 17 -5.54 15.41 13.11
CA LEU A 17 -4.50 14.58 12.53
C LEU A 17 -5.19 13.48 11.74
N GLU A 18 -4.85 13.36 10.47
CA GLU A 18 -5.39 12.32 9.62
C GLU A 18 -5.08 10.95 10.24
N ARG A 19 -6.13 10.20 10.55
CA ARG A 19 -5.99 8.88 11.14
C ARG A 19 -5.73 7.88 10.04
N ILE A 20 -4.51 7.39 9.94
CA ILE A 20 -4.15 6.33 8.99
C ILE A 20 -4.58 4.99 9.59
N GLU A 21 -5.48 4.31 8.90
CA GLU A 21 -5.94 2.97 9.25
C GLU A 21 -5.14 1.91 8.49
N VAL A 22 -4.82 0.82 9.20
CA VAL A 22 -4.08 -0.32 8.65
C VAL A 22 -4.79 -1.63 9.00
N THR A 23 -4.55 -2.66 8.19
CA THR A 23 -5.09 -4.01 8.41
C THR A 23 -3.99 -5.05 8.68
N ALA A 24 -2.86 -4.60 9.19
CA ALA A 24 -1.69 -5.42 9.44
C ALA A 24 -1.94 -6.63 10.36
N ARG A 25 -2.84 -6.52 11.32
CA ARG A 25 -3.24 -7.64 12.19
C ARG A 25 -4.55 -8.30 11.78
N LYS A 26 -4.98 -8.13 10.52
CA LYS A 26 -6.26 -8.61 9.98
C LYS A 26 -7.49 -8.01 10.68
N THR A 27 -7.30 -6.89 11.33
CA THR A 27 -8.32 -6.03 11.95
C THR A 27 -7.99 -4.60 11.58
N VAL A 28 -9.02 -3.76 11.41
CA VAL A 28 -8.83 -2.33 11.14
C VAL A 28 -8.36 -1.66 12.43
N GLU A 29 -7.16 -1.10 12.41
CA GLU A 29 -6.53 -0.45 13.55
C GLU A 29 -5.85 0.84 13.12
N SER A 30 -5.62 1.74 14.09
CA SER A 30 -4.79 2.91 13.85
C SER A 30 -3.33 2.49 13.69
N LEU A 31 -2.66 3.06 12.68
CA LEU A 31 -1.22 2.84 12.46
C LEU A 31 -0.40 3.11 13.72
N GLN A 32 -0.77 4.13 14.50
CA GLN A 32 -0.04 4.54 15.70
C GLN A 32 -0.22 3.57 16.88
N GLU A 33 -1.31 2.81 16.91
CA GLU A 33 -1.63 1.85 17.98
C GLU A 33 -1.15 0.44 17.66
N THR A 34 -0.76 0.19 16.40
CA THR A 34 -0.34 -1.14 15.95
C THR A 34 1.09 -1.43 16.37
N PRO A 35 1.36 -2.48 17.18
CA PRO A 35 2.69 -2.79 17.70
C PRO A 35 3.57 -3.51 16.67
N VAL A 36 3.52 -3.09 15.42
CA VAL A 36 4.31 -3.63 14.29
C VAL A 36 4.92 -2.47 13.53
N ALA A 37 6.16 -2.63 13.07
CA ALA A 37 6.80 -1.64 12.23
C ALA A 37 6.17 -1.67 10.83
N ILE A 38 5.25 -0.75 10.56
CA ILE A 38 4.50 -0.66 9.31
C ILE A 38 4.85 0.63 8.57
N THR A 39 4.92 0.54 7.26
CA THR A 39 4.80 1.69 6.36
C THR A 39 3.51 1.51 5.58
N SER A 40 2.59 2.45 5.70
CA SER A 40 1.33 2.48 4.95
C SER A 40 1.36 3.67 4.01
N ILE A 41 1.05 3.46 2.73
CA ILE A 41 1.01 4.48 1.69
C ILE A 41 -0.37 4.41 1.06
N GLY A 42 -1.17 5.46 1.24
CA GLY A 42 -2.53 5.55 0.70
C GLY A 42 -2.56 5.93 -0.78
N ALA A 43 -3.72 5.74 -1.43
CA ALA A 43 -3.92 6.03 -2.86
C ALA A 43 -3.57 7.47 -3.24
N ALA A 44 -3.96 8.45 -2.42
CA ALA A 44 -3.63 9.86 -2.66
C ALA A 44 -2.12 10.09 -2.66
N GLU A 45 -1.42 9.55 -1.67
CA GLU A 45 0.04 9.65 -1.54
C GLU A 45 0.77 8.92 -2.68
N LEU A 46 0.25 7.77 -3.14
CA LEU A 46 0.78 7.06 -4.31
C LEU A 46 0.69 7.93 -5.57
N GLY A 47 -0.45 8.60 -5.77
CA GLY A 47 -0.68 9.51 -6.89
C GLY A 47 0.23 10.74 -6.84
N GLU A 48 0.34 11.41 -5.69
CA GLU A 48 1.21 12.58 -5.49
C GLU A 48 2.68 12.26 -5.73
N LYS A 49 3.13 11.07 -5.34
CA LYS A 49 4.51 10.60 -5.52
C LYS A 49 4.77 9.99 -6.89
N GLY A 50 3.74 9.84 -7.72
CA GLY A 50 3.83 9.23 -9.05
C GLY A 50 4.23 7.75 -9.00
N ILE A 51 3.87 7.04 -7.91
CA ILE A 51 4.16 5.62 -7.74
C ILE A 51 3.12 4.81 -8.52
N SER A 52 3.56 4.08 -9.54
CA SER A 52 2.69 3.32 -10.42
C SER A 52 2.88 1.80 -10.31
N VAL A 53 4.02 1.35 -9.80
CA VAL A 53 4.35 -0.06 -9.62
C VAL A 53 4.91 -0.32 -8.22
N LEU A 54 4.70 -1.53 -7.72
CA LEU A 54 5.11 -1.94 -6.37
C LEU A 54 6.59 -1.70 -6.08
N THR A 55 7.45 -1.86 -7.06
CA THR A 55 8.90 -1.71 -6.89
C THR A 55 9.32 -0.30 -6.48
N GLU A 56 8.51 0.71 -6.77
CA GLU A 56 8.79 2.10 -6.41
C GLU A 56 8.52 2.38 -4.91
N VAL A 57 7.67 1.58 -4.26
CA VAL A 57 7.36 1.67 -2.82
C VAL A 57 8.61 1.54 -1.94
N GLN A 58 9.65 0.84 -2.42
CA GLN A 58 10.91 0.73 -1.69
C GLN A 58 11.56 2.07 -1.32
N GLN A 59 11.32 3.12 -2.10
CA GLN A 59 11.87 4.45 -1.85
C GLN A 59 11.32 5.09 -0.58
N PHE A 60 10.14 4.65 -0.14
CA PHE A 60 9.42 5.19 1.01
C PHE A 60 9.36 4.24 2.20
N SER A 61 9.86 3.00 2.03
CA SER A 61 9.91 2.01 3.11
C SER A 61 11.37 1.69 3.48
N PRO A 62 11.83 2.08 4.67
CA PRO A 62 13.22 1.84 5.08
C PRO A 62 13.51 0.36 5.23
N ASN A 63 14.74 -0.04 4.88
CA ASN A 63 15.21 -1.44 4.94
C ASN A 63 14.34 -2.42 4.12
N THR A 64 13.72 -1.93 3.06
CA THR A 64 12.91 -2.71 2.13
C THR A 64 13.52 -2.59 0.73
N THR A 65 13.73 -3.71 0.07
CA THR A 65 14.16 -3.79 -1.32
C THR A 65 13.10 -4.53 -2.11
N LEU A 66 12.51 -3.89 -3.09
CA LEU A 66 11.51 -4.44 -4.00
C LEU A 66 12.01 -4.19 -5.42
N GLN A 67 12.37 -5.24 -6.12
CA GLN A 67 12.90 -5.10 -7.48
C GLN A 67 12.43 -6.23 -8.37
N THR A 68 12.47 -6.00 -9.67
CA THR A 68 12.23 -7.05 -10.64
C THR A 68 13.39 -8.04 -10.63
N SER A 69 13.08 -9.32 -10.76
CA SER A 69 14.08 -10.37 -10.87
C SER A 69 14.79 -10.33 -12.22
N ARG A 70 15.98 -10.89 -12.28
CA ARG A 70 16.77 -10.96 -13.51
C ARG A 70 16.02 -11.71 -14.61
N GLY A 71 15.93 -11.10 -15.78
CA GLY A 71 15.36 -11.72 -16.98
C GLY A 71 13.84 -11.70 -17.08
N THR A 72 13.13 -11.12 -16.12
CA THR A 72 11.67 -10.92 -16.18
C THR A 72 11.29 -9.57 -15.59
N ASN A 73 10.23 -8.97 -16.10
CA ASN A 73 9.66 -7.72 -15.58
C ASN A 73 8.43 -7.95 -14.66
N SER A 74 7.98 -9.18 -14.53
CA SER A 74 6.81 -9.55 -13.71
C SER A 74 7.14 -10.28 -12.41
N THR A 75 8.37 -10.78 -12.28
CA THR A 75 8.81 -11.52 -11.09
C THR A 75 9.39 -10.58 -10.06
N LEU A 76 8.85 -10.62 -8.84
CA LEU A 76 9.29 -9.79 -7.74
C LEU A 76 10.41 -10.48 -6.94
N THR A 77 11.48 -9.72 -6.68
CA THR A 77 12.49 -10.03 -5.67
C THR A 77 12.29 -9.07 -4.52
N ALA A 78 12.00 -9.60 -3.33
CA ALA A 78 11.70 -8.80 -2.15
C ALA A 78 12.63 -9.16 -0.99
N PHE A 79 13.20 -8.13 -0.35
CA PHE A 79 13.95 -8.24 0.89
C PHE A 79 13.45 -7.20 1.89
N ILE A 80 13.25 -7.63 3.13
CA ILE A 80 12.97 -6.74 4.26
C ILE A 80 13.98 -7.03 5.36
N ARG A 81 14.72 -6.00 5.80
CA ARG A 81 15.79 -6.12 6.79
C ARG A 81 16.85 -7.17 6.41
N GLY A 82 17.13 -7.31 5.10
CA GLY A 82 18.09 -8.28 4.56
C GLY A 82 17.56 -9.72 4.45
N LEU A 83 16.34 -9.99 4.89
CA LEU A 83 15.70 -11.29 4.76
C LEU A 83 14.81 -11.32 3.51
N GLY A 84 15.04 -12.28 2.63
CA GLY A 84 14.33 -12.41 1.36
C GLY A 84 14.87 -13.55 0.53
N GLN A 85 14.41 -13.66 -0.71
CA GLN A 85 14.85 -14.68 -1.67
C GLN A 85 15.22 -14.00 -2.99
N GLN A 86 16.46 -14.23 -3.42
CA GLN A 86 16.99 -13.64 -4.65
C GLN A 86 16.47 -14.37 -5.90
N ASP A 87 16.53 -15.70 -5.87
CA ASP A 87 16.23 -16.51 -7.05
C ASP A 87 14.81 -17.08 -6.98
N PRO A 88 13.94 -16.76 -7.96
CA PRO A 88 12.55 -17.23 -7.98
C PRO A 88 12.44 -18.67 -8.50
N LEU A 89 13.32 -19.55 -8.07
CA LEU A 89 13.36 -20.93 -8.51
C LEU A 89 12.24 -21.79 -7.89
N TRP A 90 11.86 -22.84 -8.61
CA TRP A 90 10.92 -23.84 -8.12
C TRP A 90 11.48 -24.55 -6.88
N GLY A 91 10.71 -24.61 -5.81
CA GLY A 91 11.13 -25.25 -4.55
C GLY A 91 11.77 -24.30 -3.53
N TYR A 92 12.07 -23.05 -3.90
CA TYR A 92 12.49 -22.02 -2.96
C TYR A 92 11.26 -21.24 -2.45
N GLU A 93 11.23 -20.98 -1.16
CA GLU A 93 10.17 -20.21 -0.52
C GLU A 93 10.65 -18.78 -0.26
N PRO A 94 9.83 -17.76 -0.56
CA PRO A 94 10.22 -16.37 -0.30
C PRO A 94 10.30 -16.10 1.20
N GLY A 95 11.21 -15.21 1.60
CA GLY A 95 11.29 -14.74 2.99
C GLY A 95 10.34 -13.57 3.29
N VAL A 96 9.73 -12.99 2.24
CA VAL A 96 8.76 -11.91 2.32
C VAL A 96 7.47 -12.35 1.63
N GLY A 97 6.35 -12.29 2.34
CA GLY A 97 5.03 -12.65 1.81
C GLY A 97 4.42 -11.48 1.04
N ILE A 98 3.81 -11.76 -0.10
CA ILE A 98 3.04 -10.80 -0.88
C ILE A 98 1.57 -11.19 -0.81
N TYR A 99 0.72 -10.22 -0.50
CA TYR A 99 -0.72 -10.42 -0.31
C TYR A 99 -1.52 -9.40 -1.11
N VAL A 100 -2.62 -9.85 -1.68
CA VAL A 100 -3.65 -8.99 -2.27
C VAL A 100 -4.95 -9.30 -1.51
N ASP A 101 -5.50 -8.33 -0.81
CA ASP A 101 -6.70 -8.48 0.04
C ASP A 101 -6.65 -9.74 0.92
N ASP A 102 -5.52 -9.93 1.62
CA ASP A 102 -5.24 -11.09 2.45
C ASP A 102 -5.04 -12.43 1.73
N VAL A 103 -5.13 -12.46 0.39
CA VAL A 103 -4.82 -13.64 -0.41
C VAL A 103 -3.31 -13.69 -0.68
N TYR A 104 -2.68 -14.76 -0.24
CA TYR A 104 -1.24 -14.97 -0.43
C TYR A 104 -0.88 -15.26 -1.89
N ILE A 105 0.03 -14.47 -2.45
CA ILE A 105 0.64 -14.72 -3.75
C ILE A 105 1.80 -15.70 -3.58
N ALA A 106 1.53 -16.97 -3.78
CA ALA A 106 2.47 -18.04 -3.49
C ALA A 106 3.71 -18.07 -4.40
N ARG A 107 3.65 -17.38 -5.54
CA ARG A 107 4.73 -17.35 -6.53
C ARG A 107 5.18 -15.92 -6.79
N PRO A 108 6.48 -15.65 -6.75
CA PRO A 108 7.02 -14.31 -7.06
C PRO A 108 6.83 -13.93 -8.54
N GLN A 109 6.59 -14.90 -9.41
CA GLN A 109 6.21 -14.66 -10.80
C GLN A 109 4.80 -14.08 -10.87
N GLY A 110 4.68 -12.85 -11.40
CA GLY A 110 3.43 -12.11 -11.40
C GLY A 110 3.16 -11.31 -10.11
N ALA A 111 4.12 -11.23 -9.20
CA ALA A 111 4.00 -10.44 -7.97
C ALA A 111 4.44 -8.98 -8.15
N VAL A 112 5.00 -8.59 -9.29
CA VAL A 112 5.14 -7.19 -9.68
C VAL A 112 3.80 -6.73 -10.21
N LEU A 113 3.03 -6.12 -9.33
CA LEU A 113 1.66 -5.69 -9.63
C LEU A 113 1.67 -4.20 -10.00
N ASP A 114 0.89 -3.84 -11.02
CA ASP A 114 0.54 -2.47 -11.29
C ASP A 114 -0.41 -1.97 -10.19
N LEU A 115 -0.24 -0.74 -9.76
CA LEU A 115 -1.04 -0.14 -8.71
C LEU A 115 -2.35 0.41 -9.30
N LEU A 116 -3.18 -0.52 -9.78
CA LEU A 116 -4.53 -0.23 -10.26
C LEU A 116 -5.52 -0.51 -9.13
N ASP A 117 -6.43 0.42 -8.90
CA ASP A 117 -7.52 0.27 -7.91
C ASP A 117 -7.04 -0.08 -6.48
N VAL A 118 -5.92 0.51 -6.07
CA VAL A 118 -5.32 0.31 -4.76
C VAL A 118 -5.82 1.38 -3.80
N GLN A 119 -6.35 0.98 -2.65
CA GLN A 119 -6.67 1.88 -1.55
C GLN A 119 -5.40 2.28 -0.79
N ARG A 120 -4.54 1.31 -0.49
CA ARG A 120 -3.25 1.51 0.18
C ARG A 120 -2.33 0.30 0.01
N ILE A 121 -1.05 0.54 0.22
CA ILE A 121 -0.03 -0.51 0.36
C ILE A 121 0.50 -0.49 1.77
N GLU A 122 0.56 -1.65 2.41
CA GLU A 122 1.13 -1.83 3.73
C GLU A 122 2.40 -2.69 3.65
N VAL A 123 3.52 -2.16 4.13
CA VAL A 123 4.78 -2.91 4.26
C VAL A 123 5.03 -3.19 5.73
N LEU A 124 4.85 -4.45 6.12
CA LEU A 124 5.05 -4.95 7.48
C LEU A 124 6.50 -5.45 7.60
N ARG A 125 7.28 -4.84 8.48
CA ARG A 125 8.69 -5.14 8.62
C ARG A 125 8.98 -5.95 9.87
N GLY A 126 9.50 -7.15 9.68
CA GLY A 126 9.80 -8.12 10.71
C GLY A 126 8.90 -9.36 10.62
N PRO A 127 9.16 -10.40 11.43
CA PRO A 127 8.45 -11.67 11.34
C PRO A 127 6.94 -11.54 11.51
N GLN A 128 6.19 -12.08 10.57
CA GLN A 128 4.71 -12.06 10.55
C GLN A 128 4.10 -13.47 10.52
N GLY A 129 4.88 -14.49 10.87
CA GLY A 129 4.48 -15.89 10.74
C GLY A 129 3.20 -16.29 11.47
N THR A 130 2.89 -15.66 12.59
CA THR A 130 1.71 -15.98 13.39
C THR A 130 0.39 -15.69 12.67
N LEU A 131 0.32 -14.58 11.94
CA LEU A 131 -0.91 -14.13 11.26
C LEU A 131 -0.91 -14.43 9.76
N TYR A 132 0.27 -14.42 9.16
CA TYR A 132 0.46 -14.53 7.71
C TYR A 132 1.03 -15.87 7.28
N GLY A 133 1.42 -16.73 8.23
CA GLY A 133 1.95 -18.05 7.97
C GLY A 133 3.44 -18.05 7.62
N LYS A 134 3.92 -19.20 7.13
CA LYS A 134 5.31 -19.36 6.69
C LYS A 134 5.63 -18.39 5.54
N ASN A 135 6.88 -18.21 5.24
CA ASN A 135 7.36 -17.32 4.16
C ASN A 135 7.24 -15.81 4.47
N THR A 136 7.10 -15.46 5.74
CA THR A 136 7.01 -14.06 6.20
C THR A 136 8.01 -13.76 7.32
N ILE A 137 9.19 -14.39 7.26
CA ILE A 137 10.25 -14.20 8.25
C ILE A 137 10.85 -12.79 8.19
N GLY A 138 10.97 -12.22 6.98
CA GLY A 138 11.42 -10.85 6.78
C GLY A 138 10.31 -9.83 6.96
N GLY A 139 9.09 -10.23 6.62
CA GLY A 139 7.92 -9.36 6.65
C GLY A 139 6.88 -9.73 5.60
N ALA A 140 5.95 -8.81 5.39
CA ALA A 140 4.91 -8.95 4.38
C ALA A 140 4.64 -7.62 3.67
N VAL A 141 4.24 -7.70 2.41
CA VAL A 141 3.72 -6.58 1.64
C VAL A 141 2.28 -6.89 1.29
N LYS A 142 1.38 -5.98 1.65
CA LYS A 142 -0.05 -6.10 1.38
C LYS A 142 -0.50 -5.04 0.40
N TYR A 143 -1.23 -5.48 -0.59
CA TYR A 143 -2.12 -4.65 -1.40
C TYR A 143 -3.50 -4.69 -0.77
N VAL A 144 -4.06 -3.54 -0.52
CA VAL A 144 -5.46 -3.40 -0.11
C VAL A 144 -6.17 -2.67 -1.24
N THR A 145 -7.12 -3.34 -1.89
CA THR A 145 -7.88 -2.75 -2.98
C THR A 145 -8.95 -1.79 -2.45
N GLN A 146 -9.51 -0.96 -3.34
CA GLN A 146 -10.61 -0.05 -3.01
C GLN A 146 -11.83 -0.85 -2.59
N GLU A 147 -12.46 -0.46 -1.47
CA GLU A 147 -13.73 -1.03 -1.06
C GLU A 147 -14.86 -0.55 -1.97
N MET A 148 -15.74 -1.47 -2.33
CA MET A 148 -16.94 -1.13 -3.09
C MET A 148 -17.96 -0.46 -2.17
N THR A 149 -18.18 0.84 -2.37
CA THR A 149 -19.10 1.63 -1.51
C THR A 149 -20.57 1.48 -1.87
N GLY A 150 -20.90 0.78 -2.98
CA GLY A 150 -22.27 0.68 -3.49
C GLY A 150 -22.80 1.97 -4.13
N GLU A 151 -21.98 3.00 -4.25
CA GLU A 151 -22.28 4.22 -4.96
C GLU A 151 -21.69 4.21 -6.36
N MET A 152 -22.34 4.90 -7.29
CA MET A 152 -21.79 5.07 -8.64
C MET A 152 -20.61 6.04 -8.57
N GLN A 153 -19.43 5.53 -8.84
CA GLN A 153 -18.20 6.33 -8.94
C GLN A 153 -17.49 6.06 -10.25
N MET A 154 -16.93 7.08 -10.84
CA MET A 154 -16.11 6.99 -12.05
C MET A 154 -14.89 7.89 -11.89
N ASN A 155 -13.71 7.33 -12.08
CA ASN A 155 -12.46 8.08 -12.07
C ASN A 155 -11.73 7.90 -13.40
N LEU A 156 -11.32 9.03 -13.99
CA LEU A 156 -10.52 9.08 -15.21
C LEU A 156 -9.21 9.79 -14.90
N GLU A 157 -8.12 9.08 -15.08
CA GLU A 157 -6.76 9.60 -14.92
C GLU A 157 -6.05 9.56 -16.28
N ALA A 158 -5.44 10.66 -16.66
CA ALA A 158 -4.63 10.75 -17.87
C ALA A 158 -3.23 11.23 -17.53
N THR A 159 -2.23 10.45 -17.89
CA THR A 159 -0.81 10.77 -17.65
C THR A 159 -0.09 11.00 -18.97
N LEU A 160 0.60 12.14 -19.07
CA LEU A 160 1.47 12.46 -20.18
C LEU A 160 2.91 12.55 -19.67
N GLY A 161 3.82 11.86 -20.32
CA GLY A 161 5.21 11.80 -19.88
C GLY A 161 6.22 11.93 -21.01
N SER A 162 7.49 11.89 -20.64
CA SER A 162 8.60 11.85 -21.59
C SER A 162 8.54 10.57 -22.45
N TYR A 163 9.30 10.55 -23.55
CA TYR A 163 9.34 9.41 -24.49
C TYR A 163 7.98 9.06 -25.12
N SER A 164 7.08 10.04 -25.25
CA SER A 164 5.74 9.86 -25.82
C SER A 164 4.81 9.01 -24.95
N GLN A 165 5.06 8.93 -23.65
CA GLN A 165 4.18 8.25 -22.72
C GLN A 165 2.79 8.90 -22.72
N ARG A 166 1.76 8.07 -22.86
CA ARG A 166 0.35 8.47 -22.85
C ARG A 166 -0.44 7.35 -22.20
N ASP A 167 -0.74 7.51 -20.94
CA ASP A 167 -1.51 6.53 -20.18
C ASP A 167 -2.88 7.09 -19.85
N VAL A 168 -3.89 6.25 -20.01
CA VAL A 168 -5.27 6.57 -19.61
C VAL A 168 -5.79 5.44 -18.75
N LYS A 169 -6.16 5.77 -17.51
CA LYS A 169 -6.80 4.84 -16.58
C LYS A 169 -8.24 5.26 -16.38
N LEU A 170 -9.15 4.32 -16.52
CA LEU A 170 -10.58 4.49 -16.24
C LEU A 170 -10.99 3.45 -15.21
N THR A 171 -11.43 3.91 -14.03
CA THR A 171 -12.00 3.05 -13.00
C THR A 171 -13.45 3.44 -12.76
N GLY A 172 -14.32 2.45 -12.53
CA GLY A 172 -15.73 2.69 -12.29
C GLY A 172 -16.32 1.68 -11.34
N GLN A 173 -17.15 2.15 -10.40
CA GLN A 173 -17.99 1.34 -9.53
C GLN A 173 -19.45 1.60 -9.90
N PHE A 174 -20.22 0.52 -9.96
CA PHE A 174 -21.65 0.59 -10.23
C PHE A 174 -22.39 -0.26 -9.20
N PRO A 175 -23.44 0.27 -8.54
CA PRO A 175 -24.25 -0.54 -7.65
C PRO A 175 -24.94 -1.64 -8.45
N LEU A 176 -24.84 -2.86 -7.98
CA LEU A 176 -25.69 -3.95 -8.46
C LEU A 176 -27.00 -3.89 -7.67
N ILE A 177 -28.12 -3.78 -8.36
CA ILE A 177 -29.47 -3.73 -7.79
C ILE A 177 -29.83 -5.09 -7.22
#